data_2d39998a53831d54ae26a23b735e4216
#
_entry.id   2d39998a53831d54ae26a23b735e4216
#
_cell.length_a   1.000
_cell.length_b   1.000
_cell.length_c   1.000
_cell.angle_alpha   90.00
_cell.angle_beta   90.00
_cell.angle_gamma   90.00
#
_symmetry.space_group_name_H-M   'P 1'
#
loop_
_entity.id
_entity.type
_entity.pdbx_description
1 polymer ?
#
loop_
_entity_poly.entity_id
_entity_poly.type
_entity_poly.pdbx_seq_one_letter_code
_entity_poly.pdbx_strand_id
1 'polypeptide(L)'
;MGQEFIIKSQDLEDKINQLLPSQGGFQAGVDLSASTQIIPIVDLTETAEGSSVRQDLQTAFSFNKSTEVSCTNATITVANTPGYWRLNVFMNGIGSAGTQNEVFAFINDGTTSKFGQGLIILPGAGVQQTTNLDCIYYLTAGDELRMVSNNANTRAVGYVRQIADIDGNLINP
;
A
#
# COMPACT_ATOMS: atom_id res chain seq x y z
N MET A 1 31.99 -61.25 16.06
CA MET A 1 31.23 -61.76 14.91
C MET A 1 29.96 -60.94 14.81
N GLY A 2 29.93 -60.01 13.86
CA GLY A 2 28.71 -59.25 13.58
C GLY A 2 27.74 -60.17 12.82
N GLN A 3 26.51 -60.29 13.29
CA GLN A 3 25.46 -60.94 12.54
C GLN A 3 24.95 -59.97 11.50
N GLU A 4 25.23 -60.24 10.24
CA GLU A 4 24.59 -59.57 9.13
C GLU A 4 23.16 -60.09 8.98
N PHE A 5 22.16 -59.28 9.27
CA PHE A 5 20.78 -59.60 8.97
C PHE A 5 20.48 -59.20 7.54
N ILE A 6 20.36 -60.19 6.65
CA ILE A 6 19.92 -59.94 5.29
C ILE A 6 18.41 -59.97 5.28
N ILE A 7 17.76 -58.85 5.05
CA ILE A 7 16.32 -58.74 4.84
C ILE A 7 16.00 -59.35 3.47
N LYS A 8 15.29 -60.47 3.44
CA LYS A 8 14.93 -61.20 2.22
C LYS A 8 13.52 -60.92 1.72
N SER A 9 12.87 -59.90 2.24
CA SER A 9 11.53 -59.57 1.82
C SER A 9 11.59 -58.29 0.96
N GLN A 10 11.31 -58.44 -0.31
CA GLN A 10 11.24 -57.33 -1.25
C GLN A 10 10.25 -56.27 -0.81
N ASP A 11 9.07 -56.66 -0.27
CA ASP A 11 8.05 -55.76 0.23
C ASP A 11 8.51 -54.89 1.41
N LEU A 12 9.40 -55.44 2.24
CA LEU A 12 9.96 -54.73 3.38
C LEU A 12 11.07 -53.78 2.94
N GLU A 13 11.88 -54.21 1.97
CA GLU A 13 12.92 -53.39 1.39
C GLU A 13 12.36 -52.19 0.62
N ASP A 14 11.26 -52.37 -0.13
CA ASP A 14 10.53 -51.33 -0.83
C ASP A 14 9.90 -50.33 0.15
N LYS A 15 9.35 -50.80 1.28
CA LYS A 15 8.82 -49.93 2.34
C LYS A 15 9.92 -49.12 3.04
N ILE A 16 11.06 -49.72 3.30
CA ILE A 16 12.21 -49.03 3.91
C ILE A 16 12.75 -47.96 2.95
N ASN A 17 12.87 -48.30 1.68
CA ASN A 17 13.31 -47.37 0.66
C ASN A 17 12.33 -46.22 0.46
N GLN A 18 11.04 -46.44 0.66
CA GLN A 18 10.00 -45.41 0.60
C GLN A 18 10.04 -44.46 1.83
N LEU A 19 10.41 -45.00 3.01
CA LEU A 19 10.51 -44.23 4.24
C LEU A 19 11.85 -43.53 4.44
N LEU A 20 12.91 -44.03 3.80
CA LEU A 20 14.27 -43.49 3.89
C LEU A 20 14.83 -43.14 2.49
N PRO A 21 14.36 -42.09 1.84
CA PRO A 21 14.77 -41.72 0.49
C PRO A 21 16.28 -41.48 0.34
N SER A 22 16.94 -41.12 1.44
CA SER A 22 18.39 -40.89 1.46
C SER A 22 19.24 -42.14 1.42
N GLN A 23 18.67 -43.32 1.68
CA GLN A 23 19.36 -44.60 1.74
C GLN A 23 19.08 -45.53 0.53
N GLY A 24 17.97 -45.33 -0.14
CA GLY A 24 17.48 -46.19 -1.21
C GLY A 24 17.81 -45.76 -2.63
N GLY A 25 18.53 -44.69 -2.80
CA GLY A 25 18.70 -44.11 -4.14
C GLY A 25 17.40 -43.50 -4.66
N PHE A 26 17.53 -42.66 -5.62
CA PHE A 26 16.44 -41.87 -6.20
C PHE A 26 15.34 -42.78 -6.77
N GLN A 27 14.25 -42.99 -6.01
CA GLN A 27 13.02 -43.55 -6.57
C GLN A 27 12.20 -42.41 -7.18
N ALA A 28 11.97 -42.52 -8.48
CA ALA A 28 11.22 -41.56 -9.26
C ALA A 28 9.84 -41.31 -8.65
N GLY A 29 9.61 -40.16 -8.09
CA GLY A 29 8.32 -39.73 -7.60
C GLY A 29 8.34 -38.71 -6.47
N VAL A 30 9.42 -38.63 -5.72
CA VAL A 30 9.56 -37.58 -4.70
C VAL A 30 10.89 -36.88 -4.92
N ASP A 31 10.90 -35.93 -5.80
CA ASP A 31 12.02 -35.02 -5.95
C ASP A 31 12.02 -34.04 -4.78
N LEU A 32 12.72 -34.41 -3.72
CA LEU A 32 12.92 -33.54 -2.56
C LEU A 32 13.88 -32.37 -2.88
N SER A 33 14.58 -32.42 -4.01
CA SER A 33 15.39 -31.31 -4.49
C SER A 33 14.53 -30.22 -5.15
N ALA A 34 13.33 -30.60 -5.58
CA ALA A 34 12.29 -29.68 -6.05
C ALA A 34 11.30 -29.36 -4.94
N SER A 35 11.74 -29.38 -3.69
CA SER A 35 10.89 -28.96 -2.58
C SER A 35 10.48 -27.51 -2.80
N THR A 36 9.22 -27.34 -3.12
CA THR A 36 8.55 -26.04 -3.24
C THR A 36 8.61 -25.21 -1.95
N GLN A 37 9.17 -25.77 -0.90
CA GLN A 37 9.39 -25.04 0.36
C GLN A 37 10.63 -24.15 0.34
N ILE A 38 11.57 -24.37 -0.60
CA ILE A 38 12.72 -23.48 -0.75
C ILE A 38 12.34 -22.23 -1.54
N ILE A 39 11.39 -22.35 -2.49
CA ILE A 39 10.94 -21.23 -3.31
C ILE A 39 10.35 -20.08 -2.48
N PRO A 40 9.48 -20.31 -1.49
CA PRO A 40 9.00 -19.24 -0.64
C PRO A 40 10.09 -18.54 0.19
N ILE A 41 11.15 -19.25 0.54
CA ILE A 41 12.27 -18.66 1.29
C ILE A 41 13.15 -17.83 0.36
N VAL A 42 13.34 -18.27 -0.87
CA VAL A 42 14.10 -17.52 -1.88
C VAL A 42 13.32 -16.27 -2.29
N ASP A 43 12.01 -16.38 -2.52
CA ASP A 43 11.17 -15.22 -2.84
C ASP A 43 11.14 -14.20 -1.70
N LEU A 44 11.14 -14.66 -0.45
CA LEU A 44 11.23 -13.77 0.71
C LEU A 44 12.57 -13.05 0.81
N THR A 45 13.63 -13.65 0.27
CA THR A 45 14.96 -13.02 0.27
C THR A 45 15.19 -12.14 -0.96
N GLU A 46 14.65 -12.50 -2.11
CA GLU A 46 14.77 -11.69 -3.35
C GLU A 46 14.00 -10.37 -3.25
N THR A 47 12.84 -10.38 -2.61
CA THR A 47 12.05 -9.16 -2.42
C THR A 47 12.57 -8.27 -1.30
N ALA A 48 13.48 -8.77 -0.49
CA ALA A 48 14.19 -8.00 0.52
C ALA A 48 15.38 -7.21 -0.05
N GLU A 49 15.58 -7.16 -1.37
CA GLU A 49 16.63 -6.34 -1.97
C GLU A 49 16.44 -4.88 -1.56
N GLY A 50 17.26 -4.45 -0.61
CA GLY A 50 17.26 -3.10 -0.06
C GLY A 50 16.33 -2.86 1.13
N SER A 51 15.61 -3.85 1.64
CA SER A 51 14.76 -3.70 2.82
C SER A 51 14.96 -4.83 3.83
N SER A 52 15.08 -4.47 5.11
CA SER A 52 15.07 -5.43 6.23
C SER A 52 13.66 -5.87 6.65
N VAL A 53 12.64 -5.36 6.00
CA VAL A 53 11.24 -5.64 6.32
C VAL A 53 10.74 -6.81 5.47
N ARG A 54 10.07 -7.76 6.10
CA ARG A 54 9.47 -8.92 5.40
C ARG A 54 8.49 -8.45 4.32
N GLN A 55 8.41 -9.21 3.21
CA GLN A 55 7.58 -8.86 2.05
C GLN A 55 6.10 -8.70 2.40
N ASP A 56 5.56 -9.55 3.26
CA ASP A 56 4.17 -9.44 3.72
C ASP A 56 3.90 -8.12 4.45
N LEU A 57 4.87 -7.64 5.24
CA LEU A 57 4.79 -6.34 5.88
C LEU A 57 4.96 -5.19 4.88
N GLN A 58 5.86 -5.34 3.91
CA GLN A 58 6.01 -4.36 2.83
C GLN A 58 4.71 -4.22 2.03
N THR A 59 4.05 -5.34 1.74
CA THR A 59 2.75 -5.34 1.07
C THR A 59 1.66 -4.75 1.96
N ALA A 60 1.67 -5.01 3.27
CA ALA A 60 0.71 -4.44 4.21
C ALA A 60 0.84 -2.92 4.33
N PHE A 61 2.04 -2.38 4.28
CA PHE A 61 2.28 -0.93 4.26
C PHE A 61 2.05 -0.29 2.88
N SER A 62 2.20 -1.04 1.82
CA SER A 62 1.79 -0.76 0.44
C SER A 62 1.88 0.69 -0.03
N PHE A 63 3.05 1.26 0.00
CA PHE A 63 3.26 2.61 -0.53
C PHE A 63 3.10 2.69 -2.06
N ASN A 64 3.26 1.56 -2.77
CA ASN A 64 3.11 1.49 -4.23
C ASN A 64 1.67 1.66 -4.75
N LYS A 65 0.67 1.55 -3.87
CA LYS A 65 -0.74 1.79 -4.20
C LYS A 65 -1.22 3.20 -3.82
N SER A 66 -0.35 3.99 -3.26
CA SER A 66 -0.63 5.38 -2.93
C SER A 66 -0.22 6.30 -4.06
N THR A 67 -1.06 7.27 -4.39
CA THR A 67 -0.74 8.31 -5.36
C THR A 67 -0.26 9.54 -4.61
N GLU A 68 0.86 10.10 -5.04
CA GLU A 68 1.38 11.35 -4.48
C GLU A 68 0.41 12.50 -4.77
N VAL A 69 0.21 13.33 -3.78
CA VAL A 69 -0.54 14.58 -3.86
C VAL A 69 0.40 15.74 -3.61
N SER A 70 0.50 16.63 -4.58
CA SER A 70 1.25 17.89 -4.45
C SER A 70 0.45 19.00 -5.11
N CYS A 71 0.01 19.97 -4.31
CA CYS A 71 -0.82 21.07 -4.76
C CYS A 71 -0.25 22.40 -4.26
N THR A 72 0.08 23.31 -5.18
CA THR A 72 0.57 24.66 -4.90
C THR A 72 0.02 25.60 -5.95
N ASN A 73 -0.69 26.65 -5.53
CA ASN A 73 -1.30 27.64 -6.43
C ASN A 73 -2.06 27.01 -7.60
N ALA A 74 -2.84 25.99 -7.32
CA ALA A 74 -3.56 25.20 -8.33
C ALA A 74 -4.81 24.53 -7.74
N THR A 75 -5.65 24.05 -8.63
CA THR A 75 -6.70 23.08 -8.32
C THR A 75 -6.37 21.78 -9.03
N ILE A 76 -6.30 20.68 -8.30
CA ILE A 76 -6.00 19.35 -8.82
C ILE A 76 -7.10 18.37 -8.47
N THR A 77 -7.38 17.42 -9.35
CA THR A 77 -8.20 16.25 -9.05
C THR A 77 -7.30 15.18 -8.43
N VAL A 78 -7.65 14.76 -7.23
CA VAL A 78 -6.88 13.82 -6.41
C VAL A 78 -7.38 12.39 -6.63
N ALA A 79 -8.71 12.23 -6.73
CA ALA A 79 -9.36 10.96 -7.05
C ALA A 79 -10.71 11.22 -7.75
N ASN A 80 -11.09 10.33 -8.68
CA ASN A 80 -12.31 10.45 -9.47
C ASN A 80 -13.04 9.11 -9.71
N THR A 81 -12.60 8.04 -9.06
CA THR A 81 -13.28 6.75 -9.13
C THR A 81 -14.16 6.53 -7.91
N PRO A 82 -15.37 5.95 -8.06
CA PRO A 82 -16.24 5.65 -6.94
C PRO A 82 -15.61 4.73 -5.92
N GLY A 83 -15.91 4.95 -4.65
CA GLY A 83 -15.40 4.16 -3.53
C GLY A 83 -14.90 5.01 -2.36
N TYR A 84 -14.19 4.36 -1.46
CA TYR A 84 -13.65 4.96 -0.24
C TYR A 84 -12.18 5.31 -0.43
N TRP A 85 -11.85 6.58 -0.24
CA TRP A 85 -10.53 7.13 -0.45
C TRP A 85 -9.98 7.74 0.83
N ARG A 86 -8.80 7.29 1.26
CA ARG A 86 -8.08 7.94 2.35
C ARG A 86 -7.13 8.97 1.77
N LEU A 87 -7.30 10.19 2.20
CA LEU A 87 -6.41 11.31 1.90
C LEU A 87 -5.62 11.66 3.15
N ASN A 88 -4.30 11.60 3.07
CA ASN A 88 -3.41 12.07 4.13
C ASN A 88 -2.47 13.11 3.53
N VAL A 89 -2.65 14.35 3.92
CA VAL A 89 -1.88 15.47 3.41
C VAL A 89 -1.50 16.44 4.52
N PHE A 90 -0.31 16.92 4.41
CA PHE A 90 0.23 18.00 5.20
C PHE A 90 -0.01 19.32 4.45
N MET A 91 -0.74 20.23 5.05
CA MET A 91 -1.05 21.55 4.51
C MET A 91 -0.27 22.60 5.25
N ASN A 92 0.35 23.49 4.54
CA ASN A 92 1.04 24.63 5.11
C ASN A 92 0.80 25.90 4.29
N GLY A 93 1.02 27.02 4.92
CA GLY A 93 0.97 28.29 4.24
C GLY A 93 1.46 29.44 5.10
N ILE A 94 1.78 30.51 4.41
CA ILE A 94 2.23 31.77 4.98
C ILE A 94 1.22 32.86 4.62
N GLY A 95 0.75 33.60 5.61
CA GLY A 95 -0.15 34.72 5.41
C GLY A 95 0.50 35.85 4.64
N SER A 96 -0.25 36.45 3.73
CA SER A 96 0.12 37.63 2.99
C SER A 96 -0.66 38.85 3.46
N ALA A 97 -0.07 40.01 3.40
CA ALA A 97 -0.76 41.23 3.79
C ALA A 97 -1.97 41.48 2.87
N GLY A 98 -3.15 41.61 3.47
CA GLY A 98 -4.39 41.93 2.77
C GLY A 98 -5.02 40.80 1.97
N THR A 99 -4.45 39.59 1.96
CA THR A 99 -4.98 38.44 1.21
C THR A 99 -5.18 37.24 2.11
N GLN A 100 -6.35 36.63 2.03
CA GLN A 100 -6.61 35.34 2.66
C GLN A 100 -6.02 34.24 1.78
N ASN A 101 -5.20 33.41 2.37
CA ASN A 101 -4.63 32.24 1.72
C ASN A 101 -5.34 30.99 2.20
N GLU A 102 -5.57 30.03 1.32
CA GLU A 102 -6.33 28.84 1.66
C GLU A 102 -5.86 27.61 0.91
N VAL A 103 -5.97 26.47 1.58
CA VAL A 103 -5.78 25.14 1.03
C VAL A 103 -6.94 24.26 1.49
N PHE A 104 -7.68 23.69 0.55
CA PHE A 104 -8.82 22.82 0.83
C PHE A 104 -8.78 21.54 0.03
N ALA A 105 -9.25 20.46 0.68
CA ALA A 105 -9.71 19.25 0.00
C ALA A 105 -11.24 19.23 0.05
N PHE A 106 -11.91 18.95 -1.06
CA PHE A 106 -13.35 18.95 -1.18
C PHE A 106 -13.87 17.96 -2.22
N ILE A 107 -15.11 17.51 -2.07
CA ILE A 107 -15.79 16.69 -3.07
C ILE A 107 -16.54 17.64 -4.02
N ASN A 108 -16.40 17.41 -5.33
CA ASN A 108 -17.09 18.13 -6.39
C ASN A 108 -17.85 17.12 -7.27
N ASP A 109 -19.13 17.38 -7.55
CA ASP A 109 -19.98 16.53 -8.41
C ASP A 109 -20.05 17.02 -9.86
N GLY A 110 -19.12 17.87 -10.27
CA GLY A 110 -19.11 18.54 -11.56
C GLY A 110 -19.88 19.87 -11.58
N THR A 111 -20.78 20.10 -10.65
CA THR A 111 -21.59 21.31 -10.56
C THR A 111 -21.37 22.05 -9.24
N THR A 112 -21.34 21.32 -8.16
CA THR A 112 -21.32 21.87 -6.79
C THR A 112 -20.16 21.27 -5.99
N SER A 113 -19.47 22.11 -5.24
CA SER A 113 -18.54 21.67 -4.21
C SER A 113 -19.36 21.29 -2.96
N LYS A 114 -19.25 20.02 -2.56
CA LYS A 114 -19.98 19.46 -1.42
C LYS A 114 -19.20 19.70 -0.13
N PHE A 115 -18.74 18.64 0.48
CA PHE A 115 -17.98 18.70 1.72
C PHE A 115 -16.51 19.08 1.47
N GLY A 116 -15.98 20.02 2.26
CA GLY A 116 -14.60 20.45 2.19
C GLY A 116 -13.97 20.61 3.57
N GLN A 117 -12.70 20.29 3.64
CA GLN A 117 -11.85 20.52 4.82
C GLN A 117 -10.52 21.12 4.40
N GLY A 118 -9.99 22.00 5.21
CA GLY A 118 -8.72 22.62 4.88
C GLY A 118 -8.21 23.63 5.88
N LEU A 119 -7.24 24.39 5.43
CA LEU A 119 -6.55 25.41 6.18
C LEU A 119 -6.86 26.78 5.58
N ILE A 120 -7.34 27.70 6.41
CA ILE A 120 -7.49 29.12 6.07
C ILE A 120 -6.43 29.90 6.84
N ILE A 121 -5.62 30.62 6.13
CA ILE A 121 -4.60 31.50 6.69
C ILE A 121 -5.08 32.95 6.56
N LEU A 122 -5.35 33.55 7.70
CA LEU A 122 -5.84 34.92 7.74
C LEU A 122 -4.80 35.94 7.19
N PRO A 123 -5.27 37.07 6.68
CA PRO A 123 -4.39 38.13 6.23
C PRO A 123 -3.46 38.59 7.34
N GLY A 124 -2.17 38.58 7.07
CA GLY A 124 -1.15 39.02 8.02
C GLY A 124 0.25 38.62 7.54
N ALA A 125 1.13 39.59 7.40
CA ALA A 125 2.47 39.33 6.92
C ALA A 125 3.23 38.39 7.87
N GLY A 126 3.73 37.26 7.34
CA GLY A 126 4.57 36.32 8.07
C GLY A 126 3.83 35.34 9.01
N VAL A 127 2.50 35.36 9.08
CA VAL A 127 1.75 34.35 9.82
C VAL A 127 1.88 33.01 9.14
N GLN A 128 2.53 32.06 9.78
CA GLN A 128 2.67 30.69 9.26
C GLN A 128 1.69 29.76 10.00
N GLN A 129 0.99 28.96 9.22
CA GLN A 129 0.09 27.93 9.75
C GLN A 129 0.36 26.61 9.03
N THR A 130 0.21 25.53 9.79
CA THR A 130 0.34 24.16 9.30
C THR A 130 -0.74 23.29 9.92
N THR A 131 -1.25 22.34 9.15
CA THR A 131 -2.16 21.32 9.63
C THR A 131 -1.95 20.02 8.89
N ASN A 132 -2.31 18.91 9.53
CA ASN A 132 -2.38 17.62 8.86
C ASN A 132 -3.86 17.24 8.70
N LEU A 133 -4.22 16.87 7.49
CA LEU A 133 -5.55 16.33 7.17
C LEU A 133 -5.41 14.84 6.88
N ASP A 134 -6.05 14.01 7.69
CA ASP A 134 -6.18 12.56 7.47
C ASP A 134 -7.66 12.21 7.53
N CYS A 135 -8.27 12.03 6.37
CA CYS A 135 -9.69 11.80 6.22
C CYS A 135 -10.00 10.72 5.21
N ILE A 136 -11.13 10.05 5.41
CA ILE A 136 -11.71 9.11 4.45
C ILE A 136 -12.89 9.81 3.77
N TYR A 137 -12.83 9.85 2.44
CA TYR A 137 -13.87 10.39 1.57
C TYR A 137 -14.58 9.26 0.86
N TYR A 138 -15.90 9.32 0.79
CA TYR A 138 -16.71 8.44 -0.04
C TYR A 138 -17.13 9.16 -1.30
N LEU A 139 -16.75 8.61 -2.46
CA LEU A 139 -17.07 9.15 -3.78
C LEU A 139 -18.12 8.26 -4.45
N THR A 140 -19.18 8.88 -4.94
CA THR A 140 -20.16 8.23 -5.83
C THR A 140 -19.79 8.45 -7.29
N ALA A 141 -20.55 7.84 -8.21
CA ALA A 141 -20.32 8.03 -9.64
C ALA A 141 -20.51 9.51 -10.03
N GLY A 142 -19.48 10.11 -10.64
CA GLY A 142 -19.44 11.52 -11.03
C GLY A 142 -18.86 12.45 -9.99
N ASP A 143 -18.60 11.97 -8.78
CA ASP A 143 -17.88 12.75 -7.77
C ASP A 143 -16.37 12.73 -8.03
N GLU A 144 -15.73 13.83 -7.71
CA GLU A 144 -14.28 13.98 -7.73
C GLU A 144 -13.79 14.52 -6.39
N LEU A 145 -12.76 13.93 -5.84
CA LEU A 145 -12.00 14.52 -4.74
C LEU A 145 -11.00 15.50 -5.34
N ARG A 146 -11.17 16.76 -5.03
CA ARG A 146 -10.30 17.84 -5.50
C ARG A 146 -9.56 18.49 -4.35
N MET A 147 -8.40 19.04 -4.67
CA MET A 147 -7.63 19.87 -3.77
C MET A 147 -7.33 21.20 -4.45
N VAL A 148 -7.48 22.26 -3.69
CA VAL A 148 -7.17 23.62 -4.13
C VAL A 148 -6.16 24.27 -3.20
N SER A 149 -5.23 24.99 -3.79
CA SER A 149 -4.33 25.93 -3.13
C SER A 149 -4.41 27.24 -3.93
N ASN A 150 -4.90 28.30 -3.32
CA ASN A 150 -5.21 29.55 -4.02
C ASN A 150 -4.01 30.48 -4.19
N ASN A 151 -2.86 30.12 -3.64
CA ASN A 151 -1.70 31.03 -3.63
C ASN A 151 -0.38 30.24 -3.64
N ALA A 152 0.67 30.84 -4.20
CA ALA A 152 2.02 30.28 -4.21
C ALA A 152 2.63 30.13 -2.79
N ASN A 153 2.11 30.86 -1.81
CA ASN A 153 2.53 30.75 -0.41
C ASN A 153 1.78 29.66 0.36
N THR A 154 0.93 28.91 -0.31
CA THR A 154 0.21 27.77 0.28
C THR A 154 0.55 26.50 -0.46
N ARG A 155 0.65 25.38 0.27
CA ARG A 155 0.98 24.09 -0.28
C ARG A 155 0.33 22.95 0.49
N ALA A 156 -0.08 21.93 -0.24
CA ALA A 156 -0.44 20.63 0.30
C ALA A 156 0.45 19.54 -0.30
N VAL A 157 0.97 18.65 0.53
CA VAL A 157 1.77 17.48 0.12
C VAL A 157 1.36 16.27 0.91
N GLY A 158 1.29 15.14 0.25
CA GLY A 158 0.94 13.90 0.90
C GLY A 158 0.58 12.80 -0.10
N TYR A 159 -0.39 11.99 0.25
CA TYR A 159 -0.82 10.89 -0.59
C TYR A 159 -2.33 10.64 -0.48
N VAL A 160 -2.86 10.04 -1.52
CA VAL A 160 -4.22 9.51 -1.57
C VAL A 160 -4.18 8.04 -1.93
N ARG A 161 -5.11 7.26 -1.38
CA ARG A 161 -5.22 5.84 -1.62
C ARG A 161 -6.67 5.39 -1.56
N GLN A 162 -7.09 4.58 -2.51
CA GLN A 162 -8.38 3.89 -2.42
C GLN A 162 -8.27 2.73 -1.42
N ILE A 163 -9.16 2.68 -0.45
CA ILE A 163 -9.18 1.65 0.59
C ILE A 163 -10.28 0.61 0.37
N ALA A 164 -11.38 1.03 -0.26
CA ALA A 164 -12.46 0.12 -0.62
C ALA A 164 -13.18 0.59 -1.90
N ASP A 165 -13.84 -0.33 -2.59
CA ASP A 165 -14.73 -0.02 -3.69
C ASP A 165 -16.06 0.57 -3.19
N ILE A 166 -17.00 0.83 -4.13
CA ILE A 166 -18.31 1.39 -3.80
C ILE A 166 -19.19 0.46 -2.97
N ASP A 167 -18.97 -0.85 -3.07
CA ASP A 167 -19.68 -1.88 -2.32
C ASP A 167 -19.07 -2.15 -0.94
N GLY A 168 -17.95 -1.50 -0.64
CA GLY A 168 -17.24 -1.63 0.63
C GLY A 168 -16.24 -2.79 0.67
N ASN A 169 -15.99 -3.47 -0.46
CA ASN A 169 -14.95 -4.49 -0.52
C ASN A 169 -13.57 -3.82 -0.43
N LEU A 170 -12.74 -4.30 0.47
CA LEU A 170 -11.39 -3.77 0.62
C LEU A 170 -10.57 -3.98 -0.65
N ILE A 171 -9.95 -2.93 -1.10
CA ILE A 171 -8.98 -3.01 -2.18
C ILE A 171 -7.66 -3.43 -1.56
N ASN A 172 -7.13 -4.54 -2.08
CA ASN A 172 -5.88 -5.10 -1.59
C ASN A 172 -4.77 -4.04 -1.70
N PRO A 173 -4.06 -3.78 -0.58
CA PRO A 173 -2.99 -2.80 -0.53
C PRO A 173 -1.80 -3.19 -1.37
#